data_f9b27ac62abf1cd086849ff1ba8c93eb
#
_entry.id   f9b27ac62abf1cd086849ff1ba8c93eb
#
_cell.length_a   1.000
_cell.length_b   1.000
_cell.length_c   1.000
_cell.angle_alpha   90.00
_cell.angle_beta   90.00
_cell.angle_gamma   90.00
#
_symmetry.space_group_name_H-M   'P 1'
#
loop_
_entity.id
_entity.type
_entity.pdbx_description
1 polymer ?
#
loop_
_entity_poly.entity_id
_entity_poly.type
_entity_poly.pdbx_seq_one_letter_code
_entity_poly.pdbx_strand_id
1 'polypeptide(L)'
;LQAVLFTRQKNRIILNETGLVAVEQARQVLAATEELWKRVQLAERSRHRIVLGACAPVPIQDLRPLLQEIYNGVAVTPELNGSDDALVEGLRQGRYQIAVTHQAPSQDEGLFCFPYRDEHLSLLVPVNHPLAQLPVIRTADLAHQNLLLYSEIGFWTQVCREKLPQAHFLFMDEWDAFGELAGLGAFPSFTTDAFVPRQPVENKVVIPIEGEDFQTVYYFLCLEKDREKFREVIARLREKNFRTEPL
;
A
#
# COMPACT_ATOMS: atom_id res chain seq x y z
N LEU A 1 32.11 9.01 35.31
CA LEU A 1 31.20 9.72 36.21
C LEU A 1 31.86 9.78 37.60
N GLN A 2 32.19 10.98 38.08
CA GLN A 2 32.71 11.18 39.44
C GLN A 2 31.56 11.20 40.46
N ALA A 3 30.71 10.18 40.43
CA ALA A 3 29.55 10.07 41.33
C ALA A 3 29.39 8.62 41.82
N VAL A 4 29.01 8.48 43.10
CA VAL A 4 28.67 7.18 43.65
C VAL A 4 27.27 6.81 43.19
N LEU A 5 27.14 5.69 42.50
CA LEU A 5 25.87 5.23 41.90
C LEU A 5 25.18 4.14 42.72
N PHE A 6 25.87 3.53 43.65
CA PHE A 6 25.40 2.38 44.41
C PHE A 6 25.52 2.58 45.91
N THR A 7 24.59 2.02 46.64
CA THR A 7 24.62 1.92 48.09
C THR A 7 24.73 0.44 48.48
N ARG A 8 25.62 0.13 49.42
CA ARG A 8 25.78 -1.24 49.94
C ARG A 8 24.87 -1.44 51.15
N GLN A 9 23.96 -2.38 51.07
CA GLN A 9 23.12 -2.79 52.20
C GLN A 9 23.38 -4.27 52.52
N LYS A 10 24.01 -4.55 53.64
CA LYS A 10 24.42 -5.91 54.08
C LYS A 10 25.12 -6.66 52.94
N ASN A 11 24.44 -7.63 52.32
CA ASN A 11 24.98 -8.47 51.24
C ASN A 11 24.46 -8.08 49.82
N ARG A 12 23.87 -6.90 49.65
CA ARG A 12 23.33 -6.44 48.34
C ARG A 12 23.89 -5.06 48.00
N ILE A 13 24.12 -4.89 46.70
CA ILE A 13 24.43 -3.58 46.11
C ILE A 13 23.17 -3.14 45.38
N ILE A 14 22.65 -1.97 45.71
CA ILE A 14 21.48 -1.37 45.13
C ILE A 14 21.81 0.00 44.56
N LEU A 15 21.13 0.39 43.48
CA LEU A 15 21.25 1.75 42.95
C LEU A 15 20.73 2.76 43.96
N ASN A 16 21.50 3.84 44.20
CA ASN A 16 20.99 5.00 44.90
C ASN A 16 20.23 5.95 43.92
N GLU A 17 19.70 7.07 44.40
CA GLU A 17 18.98 8.03 43.57
C GLU A 17 19.80 8.52 42.37
N THR A 18 21.06 8.82 42.53
CA THR A 18 21.99 9.20 41.47
C THR A 18 22.19 8.06 40.47
N GLY A 19 22.24 6.81 40.97
CA GLY A 19 22.32 5.61 40.14
C GLY A 19 21.07 5.39 39.28
N LEU A 20 19.87 5.65 39.79
CA LEU A 20 18.63 5.58 39.06
C LEU A 20 18.59 6.60 37.91
N VAL A 21 19.01 7.85 38.20
CA VAL A 21 19.14 8.89 37.14
C VAL A 21 20.16 8.46 36.08
N ALA A 22 21.29 7.91 36.49
CA ALA A 22 22.31 7.45 35.53
C ALA A 22 21.82 6.32 34.63
N VAL A 23 21.05 5.37 35.19
CA VAL A 23 20.44 4.28 34.37
C VAL A 23 19.43 4.82 33.37
N GLU A 24 18.59 5.78 33.78
CA GLU A 24 17.61 6.37 32.86
C GLU A 24 18.30 7.11 31.69
N GLN A 25 19.33 7.92 32.01
CA GLN A 25 20.09 8.60 30.96
C GLN A 25 20.88 7.62 30.09
N ALA A 26 21.42 6.55 30.63
CA ALA A 26 22.10 5.50 29.85
C ALA A 26 21.14 4.79 28.88
N ARG A 27 19.91 4.52 29.27
CA ARG A 27 18.88 3.96 28.39
C ARG A 27 18.58 4.87 27.20
N GLN A 28 18.47 6.19 27.43
CA GLN A 28 18.24 7.16 26.37
C GLN A 28 19.43 7.21 25.39
N VAL A 29 20.66 7.16 25.87
CA VAL A 29 21.86 7.10 25.03
C VAL A 29 21.90 5.82 24.19
N LEU A 30 21.59 4.68 24.79
CA LEU A 30 21.54 3.40 24.08
C LEU A 30 20.47 3.42 22.99
N ALA A 31 19.27 3.91 23.30
CA ALA A 31 18.20 4.06 22.31
C ALA A 31 18.59 4.98 21.14
N ALA A 32 19.24 6.12 21.43
CA ALA A 32 19.76 7.03 20.43
C ALA A 32 20.86 6.39 19.55
N THR A 33 21.69 5.54 20.15
CA THR A 33 22.74 4.81 19.43
C THR A 33 22.14 3.75 18.48
N GLU A 34 21.12 3.02 18.94
CA GLU A 34 20.40 2.07 18.08
C GLU A 34 19.70 2.76 16.91
N GLU A 35 19.09 3.91 17.16
CA GLU A 35 18.47 4.70 16.10
C GLU A 35 19.50 5.22 15.09
N LEU A 36 20.66 5.70 15.54
CA LEU A 36 21.76 6.09 14.66
C LEU A 36 22.18 4.92 13.75
N TRP A 37 22.39 3.74 14.31
CA TRP A 37 22.75 2.55 13.54
C TRP A 37 21.71 2.20 12.49
N LYS A 38 20.43 2.20 12.86
CA LYS A 38 19.32 1.95 11.92
C LYS A 38 19.34 2.95 10.77
N ARG A 39 19.48 4.25 11.05
CA ARG A 39 19.52 5.31 10.04
C ARG A 39 20.71 5.19 9.09
N VAL A 40 21.90 4.89 9.62
CA VAL A 40 23.10 4.69 8.78
C VAL A 40 22.94 3.48 7.88
N GLN A 41 22.43 2.34 8.40
CA GLN A 41 22.18 1.15 7.59
C GLN A 41 21.10 1.39 6.52
N LEU A 42 20.02 2.11 6.86
CA LEU A 42 18.99 2.48 5.91
C LEU A 42 19.54 3.38 4.80
N ALA A 43 20.37 4.36 5.14
CA ALA A 43 21.01 5.26 4.17
C ALA A 43 21.93 4.49 3.20
N GLU A 44 22.69 3.52 3.69
CA GLU A 44 23.54 2.68 2.85
C GLU A 44 22.72 1.76 1.94
N ARG A 45 21.68 1.11 2.49
CA ARG A 45 20.77 0.27 1.70
C ARG A 45 20.00 1.06 0.66
N SER A 46 19.60 2.30 0.94
CA SER A 46 18.83 3.15 0.02
C SER A 46 19.64 3.64 -1.20
N ARG A 47 20.97 3.50 -1.19
CA ARG A 47 21.83 3.80 -2.35
C ARG A 47 21.65 2.81 -3.50
N HIS A 48 21.29 1.55 -3.18
CA HIS A 48 21.17 0.46 -4.15
C HIS A 48 19.78 -0.20 -4.18
N ARG A 49 18.81 0.36 -3.46
CA ARG A 49 17.47 -0.19 -3.37
C ARG A 49 16.41 0.93 -3.22
N ILE A 50 15.31 0.78 -3.93
CA ILE A 50 14.09 1.57 -3.73
C ILE A 50 13.03 0.64 -3.17
N VAL A 51 12.52 0.91 -1.98
CA VAL A 51 11.36 0.22 -1.41
C VAL A 51 10.13 1.08 -1.70
N LEU A 52 9.19 0.50 -2.45
CA LEU A 52 7.92 1.10 -2.82
C LEU A 52 6.81 0.53 -1.94
N GLY A 53 6.30 1.34 -1.01
CA GLY A 53 5.08 1.00 -0.28
C GLY A 53 3.84 1.38 -1.07
N ALA A 54 2.84 0.51 -1.18
CA ALA A 54 1.63 0.82 -1.92
C ALA A 54 0.37 0.29 -1.23
N CYS A 55 -0.70 1.08 -1.26
CA CYS A 55 -1.99 0.71 -0.66
C CYS A 55 -2.75 -0.35 -1.47
N ALA A 56 -2.41 -0.56 -2.74
CA ALA A 56 -3.06 -1.50 -3.66
C ALA A 56 -2.07 -2.03 -4.73
N PRO A 57 -2.41 -3.09 -5.47
CA PRO A 57 -1.56 -3.66 -6.51
C PRO A 57 -1.31 -2.75 -7.71
N VAL A 58 -2.30 -1.96 -8.14
CA VAL A 58 -2.19 -1.11 -9.33
C VAL A 58 -1.02 -0.13 -9.26
N PRO A 59 -0.81 0.62 -8.17
CA PRO A 59 0.39 1.44 -8.01
C PRO A 59 1.71 0.68 -8.16
N ILE A 60 1.78 -0.56 -7.72
CA ILE A 60 2.98 -1.39 -7.87
C ILE A 60 3.23 -1.70 -9.36
N GLN A 61 2.18 -2.05 -10.10
CA GLN A 61 2.28 -2.33 -11.53
C GLN A 61 2.69 -1.11 -12.35
N ASP A 62 2.23 0.08 -11.96
CA ASP A 62 2.59 1.32 -12.64
C ASP A 62 4.04 1.74 -12.38
N LEU A 63 4.42 1.73 -11.09
CA LEU A 63 5.68 2.33 -10.64
C LEU A 63 6.87 1.38 -10.75
N ARG A 64 6.70 0.08 -10.50
CA ARG A 64 7.84 -0.85 -10.52
C ARG A 64 8.58 -0.85 -11.86
N PRO A 65 7.93 -1.02 -13.04
CA PRO A 65 8.64 -0.99 -14.31
C PRO A 65 9.24 0.38 -14.62
N LEU A 66 8.54 1.46 -14.26
CA LEU A 66 9.03 2.82 -14.46
C LEU A 66 10.29 3.10 -13.62
N LEU A 67 10.30 2.68 -12.37
CA LEU A 67 11.45 2.81 -11.48
C LEU A 67 12.64 1.97 -11.95
N GLN A 68 12.40 0.76 -12.47
CA GLN A 68 13.44 -0.10 -13.03
C GLN A 68 14.05 0.48 -14.31
N GLU A 69 13.25 1.15 -15.14
CA GLU A 69 13.70 1.85 -16.34
C GLU A 69 14.58 3.05 -16.00
N ILE A 70 14.11 3.93 -15.08
CA ILE A 70 14.79 5.19 -14.74
C ILE A 70 16.05 4.92 -13.90
N TYR A 71 15.96 4.01 -12.93
CA TYR A 71 17.07 3.71 -12.01
C TYR A 71 17.72 2.37 -12.35
N ASN A 72 18.30 2.29 -13.55
CA ASN A 72 18.97 1.07 -14.00
C ASN A 72 20.04 0.60 -12.98
N GLY A 73 19.95 -0.69 -12.58
CA GLY A 73 20.83 -1.29 -11.58
C GLY A 73 20.43 -1.09 -10.12
N VAL A 74 19.33 -0.37 -9.85
CA VAL A 74 18.75 -0.23 -8.52
C VAL A 74 17.66 -1.30 -8.31
N ALA A 75 17.74 -2.04 -7.21
CA ALA A 75 16.71 -3.02 -6.86
C ALA A 75 15.43 -2.30 -6.42
N VAL A 76 14.32 -2.56 -7.11
CA VAL A 76 12.99 -2.07 -6.71
C VAL A 76 12.23 -3.17 -5.99
N THR A 77 11.91 -2.95 -4.72
CA THR A 77 11.17 -3.89 -3.88
C THR A 77 9.80 -3.29 -3.53
N PRO A 78 8.70 -3.80 -4.10
CA PRO A 78 7.37 -3.40 -3.71
C PRO A 78 6.95 -4.08 -2.40
N GLU A 79 6.19 -3.35 -1.58
CA GLU A 79 5.52 -3.85 -0.39
C GLU A 79 4.07 -3.37 -0.41
N LEU A 80 3.12 -4.31 -0.32
CA LEU A 80 1.70 -4.00 -0.23
C LEU A 80 1.31 -3.78 1.23
N ASN A 81 0.64 -2.66 1.50
CA ASN A 81 0.10 -2.35 2.82
C ASN A 81 -1.17 -1.51 2.69
N GLY A 82 -2.32 -2.08 3.04
CA GLY A 82 -3.62 -1.41 2.91
C GLY A 82 -3.86 -0.21 3.84
N SER A 83 -2.94 0.11 4.76
CA SER A 83 -3.05 1.24 5.68
C SER A 83 -2.23 2.44 5.19
N ASP A 84 -2.89 3.52 4.80
CA ASP A 84 -2.25 4.77 4.39
C ASP A 84 -1.38 5.37 5.51
N ASP A 85 -1.87 5.35 6.76
CA ASP A 85 -1.11 5.84 7.92
C ASP A 85 0.21 5.08 8.09
N ALA A 86 0.17 3.74 7.94
CA ALA A 86 1.38 2.93 8.05
C ALA A 86 2.35 3.19 6.89
N LEU A 87 1.84 3.48 5.68
CA LEU A 87 2.65 3.85 4.52
C LEU A 87 3.33 5.21 4.72
N VAL A 88 2.59 6.20 5.19
CA VAL A 88 3.11 7.55 5.49
C VAL A 88 4.15 7.49 6.61
N GLU A 89 3.88 6.77 7.69
CA GLU A 89 4.83 6.61 8.79
C GLU A 89 6.09 5.85 8.35
N GLY A 90 5.94 4.79 7.55
CA GLY A 90 7.07 4.06 6.97
C GLY A 90 7.94 4.93 6.05
N LEU A 91 7.33 5.90 5.34
CA LEU A 91 8.05 6.89 4.54
C LEU A 91 8.86 7.83 5.43
N ARG A 92 8.27 8.35 6.51
CA ARG A 92 8.96 9.23 7.50
C ARG A 92 10.14 8.53 8.18
N GLN A 93 9.96 7.25 8.49
CA GLN A 93 11.01 6.42 9.11
C GLN A 93 12.08 5.95 8.11
N GLY A 94 11.90 6.20 6.80
CA GLY A 94 12.84 5.77 5.75
C GLY A 94 12.75 4.29 5.39
N ARG A 95 11.70 3.59 5.82
CA ARG A 95 11.38 2.24 5.37
C ARG A 95 11.07 2.23 3.87
N TYR A 96 10.23 3.17 3.44
CA TYR A 96 9.90 3.41 2.05
C TYR A 96 10.63 4.65 1.52
N GLN A 97 11.04 4.64 0.27
CA GLN A 97 11.53 5.82 -0.45
C GLN A 97 10.41 6.47 -1.25
N ILE A 98 9.42 5.67 -1.65
CA ILE A 98 8.20 6.09 -2.30
C ILE A 98 7.05 5.38 -1.59
N ALA A 99 5.97 6.09 -1.35
CA ALA A 99 4.70 5.52 -0.92
C ALA A 99 3.57 5.92 -1.85
N VAL A 100 2.57 5.06 -1.97
CA VAL A 100 1.32 5.37 -2.68
C VAL A 100 0.15 5.08 -1.78
N THR A 101 -0.68 6.09 -1.56
CA THR A 101 -1.88 6.04 -0.72
C THR A 101 -3.14 6.22 -1.57
N HIS A 102 -4.31 5.85 -1.03
CA HIS A 102 -5.62 6.08 -1.66
C HIS A 102 -6.31 7.32 -1.11
N GLN A 103 -5.74 7.94 -0.06
CA GLN A 103 -6.18 9.23 0.46
C GLN A 103 -5.00 10.20 0.47
N ALA A 104 -5.30 11.48 0.19
CA ALA A 104 -4.31 12.52 0.37
C ALA A 104 -3.94 12.62 1.85
N PRO A 105 -2.64 12.58 2.22
CA PRO A 105 -2.25 12.78 3.60
C PRO A 105 -2.66 14.19 4.05
N SER A 106 -2.90 14.36 5.35
CA SER A 106 -3.02 15.69 5.93
C SER A 106 -1.81 16.55 5.57
N GLN A 107 -2.00 17.86 5.36
CA GLN A 107 -0.91 18.76 4.98
C GLN A 107 0.29 18.60 5.92
N ASP A 108 1.42 18.22 5.34
CA ASP A 108 2.68 17.98 6.04
C ASP A 108 3.81 18.58 5.20
N GLU A 109 4.51 19.58 5.73
CA GLU A 109 5.60 20.29 5.05
C GLU A 109 6.79 19.36 4.69
N GLY A 110 6.89 18.19 5.35
CA GLY A 110 7.95 17.20 5.09
C GLY A 110 7.67 16.25 3.94
N LEU A 111 6.44 16.25 3.38
CA LEU A 111 6.01 15.32 2.34
C LEU A 111 5.67 16.03 1.03
N PHE A 112 6.22 15.53 -0.06
CA PHE A 112 5.73 15.82 -1.39
C PHE A 112 4.65 14.83 -1.77
N CYS A 113 3.49 15.34 -2.22
CA CYS A 113 2.33 14.54 -2.59
C CYS A 113 1.66 15.10 -3.83
N PHE A 114 1.22 14.22 -4.75
CA PHE A 114 0.34 14.59 -5.85
C PHE A 114 -0.51 13.42 -6.33
N PRO A 115 -1.75 13.67 -6.80
CA PRO A 115 -2.61 12.66 -7.39
C PRO A 115 -2.10 12.30 -8.79
N TYR A 116 -2.02 10.98 -9.12
CA TYR A 116 -1.49 10.58 -10.43
C TYR A 116 -2.38 9.59 -11.19
N ARG A 117 -3.27 8.87 -10.50
CA ARG A 117 -4.09 7.84 -11.14
C ARG A 117 -5.44 7.69 -10.46
N ASP A 118 -6.48 7.48 -11.26
CA ASP A 118 -7.79 7.04 -10.81
C ASP A 118 -7.93 5.52 -11.02
N GLU A 119 -8.70 4.85 -10.20
CA GLU A 119 -9.04 3.43 -10.32
C GLU A 119 -10.50 3.21 -9.94
N HIS A 120 -11.19 2.36 -10.72
CA HIS A 120 -12.59 1.99 -10.51
C HIS A 120 -12.73 0.48 -10.42
N LEU A 121 -13.42 0.00 -9.37
CA LEU A 121 -13.75 -1.41 -9.25
C LEU A 121 -14.87 -1.80 -10.21
N SER A 122 -14.72 -2.98 -10.78
CA SER A 122 -15.70 -3.65 -11.63
C SER A 122 -15.80 -5.11 -11.25
N LEU A 123 -16.82 -5.78 -11.73
CA LEU A 123 -16.91 -7.24 -11.68
C LEU A 123 -16.69 -7.83 -13.07
N LEU A 124 -15.90 -8.88 -13.14
CA LEU A 124 -15.80 -9.79 -14.25
C LEU A 124 -16.83 -10.90 -14.03
N VAL A 125 -17.90 -10.87 -14.80
CA VAL A 125 -19.10 -11.70 -14.59
C VAL A 125 -19.24 -12.71 -15.72
N PRO A 126 -19.46 -14.01 -15.43
CA PRO A 126 -19.77 -15.00 -16.47
C PRO A 126 -21.05 -14.63 -17.23
N VAL A 127 -21.07 -14.78 -18.55
CA VAL A 127 -22.23 -14.38 -19.40
C VAL A 127 -23.55 -15.06 -19.02
N ASN A 128 -23.47 -16.25 -18.41
CA ASN A 128 -24.64 -17.00 -17.96
C ASN A 128 -25.10 -16.62 -16.55
N HIS A 129 -24.39 -15.73 -15.86
CA HIS A 129 -24.74 -15.28 -14.52
C HIS A 129 -25.84 -14.22 -14.59
N PRO A 130 -26.83 -14.20 -13.66
CA PRO A 130 -27.89 -13.17 -13.68
C PRO A 130 -27.38 -11.73 -13.70
N LEU A 131 -26.29 -11.44 -13.01
CA LEU A 131 -25.66 -10.11 -12.98
C LEU A 131 -25.16 -9.66 -14.35
N ALA A 132 -24.89 -10.57 -15.30
CA ALA A 132 -24.39 -10.24 -16.64
C ALA A 132 -25.40 -9.44 -17.49
N GLN A 133 -26.67 -9.39 -17.07
CA GLN A 133 -27.73 -8.63 -17.75
C GLN A 133 -27.79 -7.16 -17.27
N LEU A 134 -27.06 -6.81 -16.24
CA LEU A 134 -27.06 -5.47 -15.65
C LEU A 134 -26.05 -4.58 -16.38
N PRO A 135 -26.39 -3.33 -16.69
CA PRO A 135 -25.44 -2.38 -17.27
C PRO A 135 -24.44 -1.85 -16.22
N VAL A 136 -24.83 -1.88 -14.94
CA VAL A 136 -24.06 -1.44 -13.77
C VAL A 136 -24.47 -2.27 -12.57
N ILE A 137 -23.53 -2.57 -11.69
CA ILE A 137 -23.75 -3.33 -10.44
C ILE A 137 -23.97 -2.34 -9.30
N ARG A 138 -25.04 -2.51 -8.55
CA ARG A 138 -25.28 -1.80 -7.28
C ARG A 138 -24.95 -2.70 -6.10
N THR A 139 -24.66 -2.10 -4.96
CA THR A 139 -24.38 -2.88 -3.72
C THR A 139 -25.49 -3.87 -3.37
N ALA A 140 -26.75 -3.50 -3.61
CA ALA A 140 -27.89 -4.37 -3.38
C ALA A 140 -27.90 -5.62 -4.28
N ASP A 141 -27.38 -5.54 -5.50
CA ASP A 141 -27.31 -6.66 -6.45
C ASP A 141 -26.30 -7.72 -6.00
N LEU A 142 -25.34 -7.32 -5.13
CA LEU A 142 -24.29 -8.18 -4.58
C LEU A 142 -24.69 -8.88 -3.27
N ALA A 143 -25.85 -8.54 -2.70
CA ALA A 143 -26.34 -9.21 -1.50
C ALA A 143 -26.50 -10.71 -1.74
N HIS A 144 -25.92 -11.52 -0.84
CA HIS A 144 -25.95 -13.00 -0.87
C HIS A 144 -25.26 -13.63 -2.11
N GLN A 145 -24.54 -12.85 -2.91
CA GLN A 145 -23.75 -13.37 -4.02
C GLN A 145 -22.43 -13.97 -3.51
N ASN A 146 -22.00 -15.07 -4.13
CA ASN A 146 -20.66 -15.62 -3.93
C ASN A 146 -19.72 -14.92 -4.90
N LEU A 147 -18.76 -14.17 -4.35
CA LEU A 147 -17.81 -13.33 -5.10
C LEU A 147 -16.40 -13.84 -4.89
N LEU A 148 -15.67 -14.11 -5.95
CA LEU A 148 -14.27 -14.50 -5.88
C LEU A 148 -13.39 -13.26 -5.68
N LEU A 149 -12.53 -13.29 -4.65
CA LEU A 149 -11.67 -12.18 -4.28
C LEU A 149 -10.25 -12.66 -4.03
N TYR A 150 -9.28 -12.02 -4.67
CA TYR A 150 -7.86 -12.24 -4.36
C TYR A 150 -7.52 -11.54 -3.02
N SER A 151 -6.74 -12.19 -2.16
CA SER A 151 -6.48 -11.66 -0.80
C SER A 151 -5.52 -10.46 -0.80
N GLU A 152 -4.57 -10.42 -1.75
CA GLU A 152 -3.53 -9.40 -1.83
C GLU A 152 -3.97 -8.18 -2.68
N ILE A 153 -5.08 -7.54 -2.31
CA ILE A 153 -5.63 -6.34 -2.99
C ILE A 153 -5.51 -5.06 -2.16
N GLY A 154 -4.81 -5.13 -1.02
CA GLY A 154 -4.55 -3.97 -0.17
C GLY A 154 -5.82 -3.42 0.50
N PHE A 155 -6.00 -2.08 0.47
CA PHE A 155 -7.14 -1.41 1.10
C PHE A 155 -8.50 -1.82 0.52
N TRP A 156 -8.55 -2.28 -0.73
CA TRP A 156 -9.78 -2.76 -1.34
C TRP A 156 -10.44 -3.91 -0.57
N THR A 157 -9.65 -4.72 0.15
CA THR A 157 -10.19 -5.78 1.03
C THR A 157 -11.11 -5.20 2.10
N GLN A 158 -10.69 -4.10 2.72
CA GLN A 158 -11.49 -3.43 3.74
C GLN A 158 -12.74 -2.80 3.12
N VAL A 159 -12.61 -2.09 2.00
CA VAL A 159 -13.75 -1.49 1.28
C VAL A 159 -14.79 -2.55 0.93
N CYS A 160 -14.37 -3.67 0.34
CA CYS A 160 -15.30 -4.75 0.01
C CYS A 160 -16.06 -5.28 1.24
N ARG A 161 -15.35 -5.51 2.35
CA ARG A 161 -15.99 -6.02 3.59
C ARG A 161 -16.96 -5.02 4.22
N GLU A 162 -16.62 -3.73 4.22
CA GLU A 162 -17.45 -2.69 4.83
C GLU A 162 -18.67 -2.32 3.98
N LYS A 163 -18.48 -2.23 2.66
CA LYS A 163 -19.52 -1.76 1.74
C LYS A 163 -20.41 -2.88 1.19
N LEU A 164 -19.96 -4.12 1.27
CA LEU A 164 -20.68 -5.30 0.80
C LEU A 164 -20.88 -6.34 1.93
N PRO A 165 -21.45 -5.96 3.10
CA PRO A 165 -21.49 -6.83 4.28
C PRO A 165 -22.39 -8.06 4.09
N GLN A 166 -23.27 -8.06 3.08
CA GLN A 166 -24.17 -9.18 2.76
C GLN A 166 -23.65 -10.08 1.64
N ALA A 167 -22.51 -9.75 1.03
CA ALA A 167 -21.87 -10.59 0.03
C ALA A 167 -21.05 -11.70 0.71
N HIS A 168 -20.90 -12.84 0.03
CA HIS A 168 -20.08 -13.96 0.49
C HIS A 168 -18.78 -13.97 -0.30
N PHE A 169 -17.66 -13.64 0.34
CA PHE A 169 -16.35 -13.59 -0.30
C PHE A 169 -15.66 -14.95 -0.23
N LEU A 170 -15.23 -15.44 -1.40
CA LEU A 170 -14.36 -16.59 -1.56
C LEU A 170 -12.94 -16.06 -1.74
N PHE A 171 -12.19 -15.98 -0.64
CA PHE A 171 -10.81 -15.49 -0.66
C PHE A 171 -9.86 -16.53 -1.23
N MET A 172 -8.96 -16.07 -2.10
CA MET A 172 -7.88 -16.86 -2.69
C MET A 172 -6.55 -16.17 -2.41
N ASP A 173 -5.63 -16.90 -1.80
CA ASP A 173 -4.30 -16.38 -1.46
C ASP A 173 -3.29 -16.61 -2.60
N GLU A 174 -3.52 -17.64 -3.43
CA GLU A 174 -2.66 -17.98 -4.55
C GLU A 174 -3.20 -17.37 -5.85
N TRP A 175 -2.37 -16.57 -6.53
CA TRP A 175 -2.75 -15.87 -7.77
C TRP A 175 -3.14 -16.83 -8.90
N ASP A 176 -2.40 -17.92 -9.07
CA ASP A 176 -2.66 -18.90 -10.12
C ASP A 176 -4.00 -19.62 -9.88
N ALA A 177 -4.28 -20.03 -8.64
CA ALA A 177 -5.57 -20.62 -8.27
C ALA A 177 -6.73 -19.64 -8.43
N PHE A 178 -6.53 -18.36 -8.06
CA PHE A 178 -7.50 -17.30 -8.35
C PHE A 178 -7.76 -17.18 -9.86
N GLY A 179 -6.70 -17.15 -10.67
CA GLY A 179 -6.78 -17.04 -12.12
C GLY A 179 -7.50 -18.22 -12.76
N GLU A 180 -7.24 -19.45 -12.30
CA GLU A 180 -7.93 -20.64 -12.77
C GLU A 180 -9.43 -20.61 -12.45
N LEU A 181 -9.82 -20.35 -11.20
CA LEU A 181 -11.23 -20.26 -10.78
C LEU A 181 -11.95 -19.10 -11.48
N ALA A 182 -11.33 -17.94 -11.55
CA ALA A 182 -11.86 -16.83 -12.33
C ALA A 182 -11.99 -17.22 -13.79
N GLY A 183 -11.01 -17.94 -14.35
CA GLY A 183 -11.01 -18.48 -15.72
C GLY A 183 -12.19 -19.40 -16.01
N LEU A 184 -12.48 -20.34 -15.13
CA LEU A 184 -13.60 -21.28 -15.24
C LEU A 184 -14.96 -20.58 -15.27
N GLY A 185 -15.07 -19.34 -14.81
CA GLY A 185 -16.32 -18.59 -14.80
C GLY A 185 -17.37 -19.17 -13.84
N ALA A 186 -16.93 -19.80 -12.75
CA ALA A 186 -17.84 -20.35 -11.74
C ALA A 186 -18.48 -19.25 -10.87
N PHE A 187 -17.75 -18.15 -10.65
CA PHE A 187 -18.17 -17.02 -9.82
C PHE A 187 -17.80 -15.68 -10.45
N PRO A 188 -18.59 -14.63 -10.21
CA PRO A 188 -18.14 -13.26 -10.45
C PRO A 188 -16.87 -12.98 -9.63
N SER A 189 -15.90 -12.27 -10.23
CA SER A 189 -14.64 -11.89 -9.58
C SER A 189 -14.41 -10.40 -9.71
N PHE A 190 -13.72 -9.81 -8.72
CA PHE A 190 -13.36 -8.39 -8.78
C PHE A 190 -12.24 -8.16 -9.79
N THR A 191 -12.37 -7.06 -10.52
CA THR A 191 -11.36 -6.49 -11.40
C THR A 191 -11.40 -4.97 -11.31
N THR A 192 -10.50 -4.28 -11.98
CA THR A 192 -10.50 -2.82 -12.07
C THR A 192 -10.24 -2.40 -13.51
N ASP A 193 -10.49 -1.13 -13.84
CA ASP A 193 -10.18 -0.55 -15.15
C ASP A 193 -8.69 -0.69 -15.52
N ALA A 194 -7.79 -0.78 -14.52
CA ALA A 194 -6.37 -1.04 -14.72
C ALA A 194 -6.05 -2.47 -15.18
N PHE A 195 -6.88 -3.43 -14.81
CA PHE A 195 -6.72 -4.86 -15.10
C PHE A 195 -7.71 -5.39 -16.13
N VAL A 196 -8.57 -4.54 -16.66
CA VAL A 196 -9.47 -4.97 -17.74
C VAL A 196 -8.63 -5.52 -18.89
N PRO A 197 -8.83 -6.77 -19.29
CA PRO A 197 -8.13 -7.35 -20.42
C PRO A 197 -8.36 -6.49 -21.66
N ARG A 198 -7.29 -6.17 -22.40
CA ARG A 198 -7.37 -5.40 -23.66
C ARG A 198 -8.21 -6.11 -24.74
N GLN A 199 -8.45 -7.41 -24.59
CA GLN A 199 -9.35 -8.21 -25.43
C GLN A 199 -10.50 -8.71 -24.57
N PRO A 200 -11.71 -8.84 -25.14
CA PRO A 200 -12.83 -9.43 -24.43
C PRO A 200 -12.44 -10.79 -23.84
N VAL A 201 -12.70 -11.00 -22.56
CA VAL A 201 -12.50 -12.31 -21.94
C VAL A 201 -13.62 -13.21 -22.46
N GLU A 202 -13.24 -14.34 -23.03
CA GLU A 202 -14.19 -15.29 -23.58
C GLU A 202 -15.22 -15.71 -22.52
N ASN A 203 -16.50 -15.64 -22.86
CA ASN A 203 -17.64 -15.97 -22.00
C ASN A 203 -17.78 -15.13 -20.72
N LYS A 204 -17.27 -13.90 -20.69
CA LYS A 204 -17.41 -12.97 -19.55
C LYS A 204 -17.68 -11.56 -20.00
N VAL A 205 -18.31 -10.79 -19.10
CA VAL A 205 -18.51 -9.34 -19.26
C VAL A 205 -17.93 -8.61 -18.06
N VAL A 206 -17.38 -7.42 -18.30
CA VAL A 206 -16.92 -6.51 -17.24
C VAL A 206 -18.04 -5.51 -16.99
N ILE A 207 -18.48 -5.41 -15.74
CA ILE A 207 -19.57 -4.54 -15.34
C ILE A 207 -19.07 -3.65 -14.21
N PRO A 208 -19.13 -2.30 -14.36
CA PRO A 208 -18.68 -1.39 -13.31
C PRO A 208 -19.59 -1.47 -12.09
N ILE A 209 -19.01 -1.25 -10.90
CA ILE A 209 -19.74 -1.15 -9.65
C ILE A 209 -20.05 0.33 -9.40
N GLU A 210 -21.34 0.65 -9.17
CA GLU A 210 -21.80 2.02 -8.90
C GLU A 210 -21.45 2.44 -7.46
N GLY A 211 -20.95 3.67 -7.30
CA GLY A 211 -20.75 4.32 -6.02
C GLY A 211 -19.33 4.86 -5.85
N GLU A 212 -19.25 5.99 -5.13
CA GLU A 212 -17.97 6.67 -4.84
C GLU A 212 -17.02 5.79 -4.01
N ASP A 213 -17.55 4.86 -3.23
CA ASP A 213 -16.76 3.93 -2.43
C ASP A 213 -15.97 2.91 -3.29
N PHE A 214 -16.35 2.71 -4.54
CA PHE A 214 -15.72 1.76 -5.47
C PHE A 214 -14.81 2.43 -6.49
N GLN A 215 -14.45 3.67 -6.26
CA GLN A 215 -13.47 4.43 -7.01
C GLN A 215 -12.48 5.11 -6.07
N THR A 216 -11.27 5.33 -6.55
CA THR A 216 -10.23 5.99 -5.76
C THR A 216 -9.30 6.80 -6.65
N VAL A 217 -8.61 7.75 -6.02
CA VAL A 217 -7.47 8.46 -6.59
C VAL A 217 -6.22 8.01 -5.85
N TYR A 218 -5.19 7.60 -6.57
CA TYR A 218 -3.90 7.29 -5.98
C TYR A 218 -3.01 8.51 -5.92
N TYR A 219 -2.35 8.66 -4.77
CA TYR A 219 -1.42 9.74 -4.47
C TYR A 219 -0.01 9.20 -4.37
N PHE A 220 0.88 9.73 -5.21
CA PHE A 220 2.32 9.48 -5.09
C PHE A 220 2.89 10.33 -3.96
N LEU A 221 3.67 9.73 -3.07
CA LEU A 221 4.35 10.38 -1.96
C LEU A 221 5.84 10.07 -1.94
N CYS A 222 6.64 11.09 -1.63
CA CYS A 222 8.02 10.96 -1.19
C CYS A 222 8.34 12.04 -0.16
N LEU A 223 9.47 11.92 0.55
CA LEU A 223 9.92 13.02 1.40
C LEU A 223 10.27 14.23 0.54
N GLU A 224 9.95 15.45 0.98
CA GLU A 224 10.23 16.67 0.21
C GLU A 224 11.72 16.79 -0.13
N LYS A 225 12.60 16.40 0.77
CA LYS A 225 14.07 16.37 0.53
C LYS A 225 14.49 15.43 -0.61
N ASP A 226 13.68 14.40 -0.92
CA ASP A 226 13.94 13.40 -1.95
C ASP A 226 13.22 13.71 -3.27
N ARG A 227 12.42 14.78 -3.33
CA ARG A 227 11.63 15.19 -4.50
C ARG A 227 12.47 15.33 -5.75
N GLU A 228 13.64 15.97 -5.64
CA GLU A 228 14.54 16.15 -6.78
C GLU A 228 15.12 14.81 -7.27
N LYS A 229 15.39 13.87 -6.37
CA LYS A 229 15.80 12.50 -6.72
C LYS A 229 14.76 11.80 -7.59
N PHE A 230 13.47 12.03 -7.33
CA PHE A 230 12.36 11.40 -8.04
C PHE A 230 11.72 12.28 -9.12
N ARG A 231 12.38 13.39 -9.52
CA ARG A 231 11.86 14.34 -10.50
C ARG A 231 11.42 13.68 -11.82
N GLU A 232 12.23 12.76 -12.34
CA GLU A 232 11.92 12.08 -13.61
C GLU A 232 10.70 11.15 -13.47
N VAL A 233 10.59 10.41 -12.37
CA VAL A 233 9.41 9.57 -12.06
C VAL A 233 8.16 10.44 -12.01
N ILE A 234 8.22 11.55 -11.29
CA ILE A 234 7.12 12.52 -11.15
C ILE A 234 6.70 13.07 -12.51
N ALA A 235 7.68 13.45 -13.36
CA ALA A 235 7.40 13.97 -14.71
C ALA A 235 6.69 12.92 -15.57
N ARG A 236 7.19 11.67 -15.60
CA ARG A 236 6.60 10.58 -16.37
C ARG A 236 5.19 10.20 -15.90
N LEU A 237 4.93 10.23 -14.58
CA LEU A 237 3.60 9.97 -14.05
C LEU A 237 2.60 11.06 -14.47
N ARG A 238 3.03 12.32 -14.50
CA ARG A 238 2.21 13.44 -14.95
C ARG A 238 1.92 13.40 -16.46
N GLU A 239 2.90 12.99 -17.26
CA GLU A 239 2.75 12.88 -18.72
C GLU A 239 1.81 11.74 -19.13
N LYS A 240 1.85 10.61 -18.43
CA LYS A 240 1.03 9.43 -18.75
C LYS A 240 -0.46 9.64 -18.52
N ASN A 241 -0.85 10.72 -17.83
CA ASN A 241 -2.23 11.09 -17.53
C ASN A 241 -3.15 9.88 -17.30
N PHE A 242 -2.84 9.10 -16.24
CA PHE A 242 -3.62 7.91 -15.86
C PHE A 242 -5.02 8.24 -15.32
N ARG A 243 -5.42 9.52 -15.39
CA ARG A 243 -6.77 9.94 -15.02
C ARG A 243 -7.71 9.63 -16.18
N THR A 244 -8.65 8.76 -15.97
CA THR A 244 -9.79 8.56 -16.84
C THR A 244 -10.71 9.76 -16.73
N GLU A 245 -11.19 10.31 -17.87
CA GLU A 245 -12.29 11.25 -17.81
C GLU A 245 -13.49 10.53 -17.16
N PRO A 246 -14.24 11.21 -16.28
CA PRO A 246 -15.41 10.59 -15.65
C PRO A 246 -16.39 10.14 -16.72
N LEU A 247 -16.83 8.87 -16.61
CA LEU A 247 -17.88 8.27 -17.44
C LEU A 247 -19.22 8.96 -17.20
#